data_7db8775ee10111b0437b1989331f9f21
#
_entry.id   7db8775ee10111b0437b1989331f9f21
#
_cell.length_a   1.000
_cell.length_b   1.000
_cell.length_c   1.000
_cell.angle_alpha   90.00
_cell.angle_beta   90.00
_cell.angle_gamma   90.00
#
_symmetry.space_group_name_H-M   'P 1'
#
loop_
_entity.id
_entity.type
_entity.pdbx_description
1 polymer ?
#
loop_
_entity_poly.entity_id
_entity_poly.type
_entity_poly.pdbx_seq_one_letter_code
_entity_poly.pdbx_strand_id
1 'polypeptide(L)'
;MNRKICLLLLSFIFLKINMTHAQEFNLDISVSAAQVAGTDQRVFEALKEGVINFMNNRVWTNISIKPEERIEGALLINVKKKTDNLIEAELNIAVRRPTFKTNYNTTIFNFVDEDFAFEYVESQPLDFNENSYGSNLTSTLAFYAYYILGLYFDTFGLYGGDPFYKVSDQIVLSAQSAMESGWKAFDDNKNRYWLNENMTNAAYKPVRQ
;
A
#
# COMPACT_ATOMS: atom_id res chain seq x y z
N MET A 1 37.98 32.72 -21.45
CA MET A 1 36.75 31.94 -21.35
C MET A 1 35.59 32.93 -21.17
N ASN A 2 34.71 33.04 -22.16
CA ASN A 2 33.75 34.15 -22.28
C ASN A 2 32.70 34.11 -21.16
N ARG A 3 32.52 35.21 -20.39
CA ARG A 3 31.48 35.36 -19.34
C ARG A 3 30.08 34.92 -19.80
N LYS A 4 29.77 35.03 -21.09
CA LYS A 4 28.51 34.59 -21.70
C LYS A 4 28.36 33.05 -21.73
N ILE A 5 29.48 32.33 -21.89
CA ILE A 5 29.48 30.84 -21.86
C ILE A 5 29.29 30.29 -20.44
N CYS A 6 29.90 30.98 -19.44
CA CYS A 6 29.65 30.64 -18.02
C CYS A 6 28.20 30.86 -17.57
N LEU A 7 27.56 31.95 -18.05
CA LEU A 7 26.15 32.25 -17.76
C LEU A 7 25.21 31.23 -18.43
N LEU A 8 25.53 30.77 -19.65
CA LEU A 8 24.78 29.71 -20.35
C LEU A 8 24.94 28.36 -19.66
N LEU A 9 26.12 28.00 -19.20
CA LEU A 9 26.37 26.79 -18.43
C LEU A 9 25.70 26.82 -17.04
N LEU A 10 25.69 27.99 -16.38
CA LEU A 10 24.98 28.16 -15.10
C LEU A 10 23.46 28.04 -15.27
N SER A 11 22.90 28.57 -16.38
CA SER A 11 21.47 28.42 -16.71
C SER A 11 21.07 26.95 -16.97
N PHE A 12 21.95 26.15 -17.56
CA PHE A 12 21.69 24.73 -17.81
C PHE A 12 21.75 23.85 -16.54
N ILE A 13 22.45 24.30 -15.50
CA ILE A 13 22.53 23.60 -14.21
C ILE A 13 21.24 23.83 -13.38
N PHE A 14 20.55 24.95 -13.57
CA PHE A 14 19.28 25.26 -12.90
C PHE A 14 18.05 24.57 -13.54
N LEU A 15 18.16 23.98 -14.71
CA LEU A 15 17.12 23.13 -15.31
C LEU A 15 17.25 21.65 -14.87
N LYS A 16 17.69 21.38 -13.66
CA LYS A 16 17.34 20.13 -13.00
C LYS A 16 15.86 20.22 -12.67
N ILE A 17 15.02 19.81 -13.61
CA ILE A 17 13.62 19.49 -13.37
C ILE A 17 13.64 18.46 -12.25
N ASN A 18 13.32 18.91 -11.04
CA ASN A 18 12.95 18.00 -9.99
C ASN A 18 11.71 17.27 -10.51
N MET A 19 11.89 16.07 -11.08
CA MET A 19 10.80 15.12 -11.20
C MET A 19 10.40 14.82 -9.77
N THR A 20 9.45 15.58 -9.25
CA THR A 20 8.73 15.18 -8.05
C THR A 20 8.01 13.90 -8.46
N HIS A 21 8.58 12.76 -8.10
CA HIS A 21 7.85 11.51 -8.16
C HIS A 21 6.62 11.72 -7.30
N ALA A 22 5.47 11.76 -7.93
CA ALA A 22 4.22 11.93 -7.21
C ALA A 22 3.96 10.64 -6.45
N GLN A 23 3.75 10.79 -5.15
CA GLN A 23 3.26 9.73 -4.29
C GLN A 23 1.81 9.45 -4.67
N GLU A 24 1.48 8.18 -4.87
CA GLU A 24 0.17 7.78 -5.36
C GLU A 24 -0.91 7.85 -4.28
N PHE A 25 -0.52 7.67 -3.02
CA PHE A 25 -1.44 7.60 -1.89
C PHE A 25 -1.41 8.86 -1.01
N ASN A 26 -2.58 9.18 -0.47
CA ASN A 26 -2.80 10.15 0.60
C ASN A 26 -3.79 9.53 1.61
N LEU A 27 -3.33 8.50 2.33
CA LEU A 27 -4.14 7.75 3.28
C LEU A 27 -4.06 8.37 4.69
N ASP A 28 -5.20 8.46 5.35
CA ASP A 28 -5.26 8.71 6.79
C ASP A 28 -4.93 7.41 7.54
N ILE A 29 -3.75 7.36 8.14
CA ILE A 29 -3.22 6.14 8.76
C ILE A 29 -3.25 6.29 10.28
N SER A 30 -3.87 5.31 10.93
CA SER A 30 -3.99 5.27 12.38
C SER A 30 -3.69 3.87 12.93
N VAL A 31 -3.16 3.84 14.16
CA VAL A 31 -2.92 2.61 14.92
C VAL A 31 -3.67 2.73 16.24
N SER A 32 -4.58 1.81 16.49
CA SER A 32 -5.34 1.73 17.73
C SER A 32 -4.85 0.54 18.55
N ALA A 33 -4.41 0.78 19.76
CA ALA A 33 -4.00 -0.24 20.72
C ALA A 33 -4.82 -0.19 22.02
N ALA A 34 -6.09 0.24 21.93
CA ALA A 34 -6.96 0.42 23.10
C ALA A 34 -7.20 -0.88 23.90
N GLN A 35 -7.03 -2.04 23.26
CA GLN A 35 -7.21 -3.35 23.89
C GLN A 35 -5.93 -3.88 24.55
N VAL A 36 -4.78 -3.24 24.34
CA VAL A 36 -3.48 -3.71 24.86
C VAL A 36 -3.06 -2.87 26.05
N ALA A 37 -3.26 -3.40 27.26
CA ALA A 37 -2.84 -2.74 28.49
C ALA A 37 -1.33 -2.89 28.74
N GLY A 38 -0.70 -1.85 29.32
CA GLY A 38 0.66 -1.93 29.82
C GLY A 38 1.77 -1.89 28.77
N THR A 39 1.45 -1.66 27.49
CA THR A 39 2.45 -1.55 26.42
C THR A 39 2.88 -0.09 26.24
N ASP A 40 4.15 0.12 25.95
CA ASP A 40 4.69 1.44 25.64
C ASP A 40 4.05 1.99 24.34
N GLN A 41 3.32 3.09 24.46
CA GLN A 41 2.62 3.75 23.35
C GLN A 41 3.59 4.22 22.26
N ARG A 42 4.87 4.46 22.58
CA ARG A 42 5.90 4.87 21.62
C ARG A 42 6.10 3.86 20.50
N VAL A 43 5.96 2.56 20.79
CA VAL A 43 6.07 1.50 19.77
C VAL A 43 4.96 1.64 18.72
N PHE A 44 3.75 1.96 19.13
CA PHE A 44 2.61 2.13 18.21
C PHE A 44 2.68 3.44 17.42
N GLU A 45 3.18 4.51 18.04
CA GLU A 45 3.45 5.76 17.31
C GLU A 45 4.57 5.57 16.27
N ALA A 46 5.66 4.87 16.62
CA ALA A 46 6.71 4.54 15.69
C ALA A 46 6.22 3.64 14.54
N LEU A 47 5.36 2.65 14.84
CA LEU A 47 4.72 1.82 13.83
C LEU A 47 3.86 2.66 12.88
N LYS A 48 3.03 3.56 13.43
CA LYS A 48 2.19 4.47 12.65
C LYS A 48 3.03 5.31 11.69
N GLU A 49 4.08 5.97 12.18
CA GLU A 49 4.98 6.78 11.34
C GLU A 49 5.68 5.94 10.27
N GLY A 50 6.12 4.72 10.62
CA GLY A 50 6.69 3.77 9.66
C GLY A 50 5.71 3.42 8.55
N VAL A 51 4.45 3.14 8.89
CA VAL A 51 3.39 2.81 7.92
C VAL A 51 3.02 4.02 7.07
N ILE A 52 2.95 5.24 7.63
CA ILE A 52 2.75 6.48 6.87
C ILE A 52 3.85 6.64 5.83
N ASN A 53 5.11 6.52 6.24
CA ASN A 53 6.25 6.63 5.33
C ASN A 53 6.23 5.54 4.25
N PHE A 54 5.87 4.32 4.60
CA PHE A 54 5.80 3.20 3.69
C PHE A 54 4.68 3.35 2.66
N MET A 55 3.47 3.72 3.07
CA MET A 55 2.31 3.81 2.19
C MET A 55 2.25 5.12 1.41
N ASN A 56 2.42 6.27 2.08
CA ASN A 56 2.19 7.58 1.48
C ASN A 56 3.45 8.20 0.86
N ASN A 57 4.65 7.88 1.36
CA ASN A 57 5.88 8.53 0.91
C ASN A 57 6.69 7.67 -0.07
N ARG A 58 6.36 6.39 -0.22
CA ARG A 58 6.96 5.52 -1.22
C ARG A 58 6.37 5.81 -2.60
N VAL A 59 7.20 5.73 -3.63
CA VAL A 59 6.76 5.72 -5.04
C VAL A 59 6.44 4.28 -5.43
N TRP A 60 5.20 4.02 -5.78
CA TRP A 60 4.71 2.67 -6.12
C TRP A 60 4.71 2.40 -7.62
N THR A 61 4.66 3.47 -8.43
CA THR A 61 4.59 3.38 -9.87
C THR A 61 5.53 4.40 -10.53
N ASN A 62 5.75 4.25 -11.82
CA ASN A 62 6.42 5.26 -12.63
C ASN A 62 5.43 6.25 -13.29
N ILE A 63 4.17 6.22 -12.88
CA ILE A 63 3.11 7.08 -13.39
C ILE A 63 3.10 8.37 -12.58
N SER A 64 3.10 9.52 -13.26
CA SER A 64 2.99 10.82 -12.58
C SER A 64 1.53 11.09 -12.23
N ILE A 65 1.21 11.05 -10.93
CA ILE A 65 -0.11 11.39 -10.38
C ILE A 65 0.00 12.77 -9.74
N LYS A 66 -0.91 13.67 -10.05
CA LYS A 66 -0.93 15.01 -9.42
C LYS A 66 -1.42 14.92 -7.97
N PRO A 67 -1.05 15.89 -7.11
CA PRO A 67 -1.48 15.89 -5.72
C PRO A 67 -2.99 15.76 -5.51
N GLU A 68 -3.79 16.39 -6.38
CA GLU A 68 -5.24 16.33 -6.37
C GLU A 68 -5.85 15.04 -6.92
N GLU A 69 -5.03 14.20 -7.56
CA GLU A 69 -5.42 12.91 -8.14
C GLU A 69 -4.98 11.74 -7.25
N ARG A 70 -4.34 12.01 -6.11
CA ARG A 70 -3.90 10.96 -5.18
C ARG A 70 -5.08 10.14 -4.67
N ILE A 71 -4.81 8.88 -4.43
CA ILE A 71 -5.78 7.93 -3.88
C ILE A 71 -5.98 8.24 -2.40
N GLU A 72 -7.19 8.68 -2.05
CA GLU A 72 -7.56 9.01 -0.68
C GLU A 72 -8.25 7.83 0.01
N GLY A 73 -8.10 7.78 1.33
CA GLY A 73 -8.73 6.74 2.14
C GLY A 73 -8.26 6.75 3.57
N ALA A 74 -8.65 5.70 4.29
CA ALA A 74 -8.20 5.45 5.65
C ALA A 74 -7.63 4.03 5.77
N LEU A 75 -6.60 3.89 6.58
CA LEU A 75 -6.00 2.63 6.96
C LEU A 75 -5.87 2.61 8.49
N LEU A 76 -6.61 1.72 9.14
CA LEU A 76 -6.57 1.55 10.60
C LEU A 76 -6.00 0.18 10.94
N ILE A 77 -4.90 0.17 11.69
CA ILE A 77 -4.37 -1.02 12.34
C ILE A 77 -4.97 -1.09 13.74
N ASN A 78 -5.86 -2.03 13.96
CA ASN A 78 -6.49 -2.27 15.26
C ASN A 78 -5.77 -3.40 15.99
N VAL A 79 -4.88 -3.07 16.89
CA VAL A 79 -4.06 -4.04 17.65
C VAL A 79 -4.92 -4.75 18.67
N LYS A 80 -5.02 -6.07 18.55
CA LYS A 80 -5.76 -6.95 19.47
C LYS A 80 -4.87 -7.44 20.61
N LYS A 81 -3.62 -7.79 20.28
CA LYS A 81 -2.67 -8.36 21.23
C LYS A 81 -1.23 -8.04 20.84
N LYS A 82 -0.37 -7.88 21.83
CA LYS A 82 1.08 -7.77 21.66
C LYS A 82 1.77 -8.71 22.65
N THR A 83 2.65 -9.56 22.13
CA THR A 83 3.48 -10.46 22.92
C THR A 83 4.91 -10.31 22.43
N ASP A 84 5.78 -9.75 23.24
CA ASP A 84 7.14 -9.38 22.86
C ASP A 84 7.13 -8.49 21.57
N ASN A 85 7.67 -8.97 20.48
CA ASN A 85 7.70 -8.28 19.19
C ASN A 85 6.52 -8.66 18.28
N LEU A 86 5.78 -9.72 18.61
CA LEU A 86 4.62 -10.16 17.82
C LEU A 86 3.41 -9.29 18.11
N ILE A 87 2.83 -8.71 17.08
CA ILE A 87 1.61 -7.93 17.11
C ILE A 87 0.53 -8.69 16.32
N GLU A 88 -0.58 -8.99 16.98
CA GLU A 88 -1.78 -9.53 16.36
C GLU A 88 -2.79 -8.39 16.22
N ALA A 89 -3.23 -8.11 15.01
CA ALA A 89 -4.09 -6.97 14.70
C ALA A 89 -5.11 -7.31 13.61
N GLU A 90 -6.04 -6.39 13.40
CA GLU A 90 -6.87 -6.29 12.19
C GLU A 90 -6.43 -5.08 11.38
N LEU A 91 -6.43 -5.21 10.06
CA LEU A 91 -6.17 -4.10 9.17
C LEU A 91 -7.46 -3.71 8.45
N ASN A 92 -7.98 -2.53 8.80
CA ASN A 92 -9.17 -1.97 8.18
C ASN A 92 -8.75 -0.98 7.08
N ILE A 93 -9.23 -1.18 5.86
CA ILE A 93 -8.87 -0.38 4.70
C ILE A 93 -10.16 0.14 4.06
N ALA A 94 -10.26 1.46 3.90
CA ALA A 94 -11.37 2.10 3.20
C ALA A 94 -10.80 3.14 2.22
N VAL A 95 -10.92 2.89 0.92
CA VAL A 95 -10.38 3.74 -0.13
C VAL A 95 -11.49 4.34 -0.98
N ARG A 96 -11.34 5.63 -1.28
CA ARG A 96 -12.30 6.44 -2.00
C ARG A 96 -11.67 7.07 -3.23
N ARG A 97 -12.51 7.41 -4.19
CA ARG A 97 -12.14 8.21 -5.34
C ARG A 97 -13.19 9.31 -5.58
N PRO A 98 -12.75 10.52 -5.96
CA PRO A 98 -13.68 11.57 -6.35
C PRO A 98 -14.45 11.19 -7.61
N THR A 99 -15.74 11.47 -7.62
CA THR A 99 -16.61 11.25 -8.78
C THR A 99 -16.58 12.47 -9.68
N PHE A 100 -16.33 12.25 -10.97
CA PHE A 100 -16.17 13.32 -11.96
C PHE A 100 -17.37 14.30 -11.96
N LYS A 101 -17.05 15.61 -11.91
CA LYS A 101 -18.05 16.72 -11.86
C LYS A 101 -19.04 16.67 -10.71
N THR A 102 -18.69 16.07 -9.57
CA THR A 102 -19.51 16.04 -8.37
C THR A 102 -18.70 16.39 -7.13
N ASN A 103 -19.37 16.61 -6.00
CA ASN A 103 -18.75 16.89 -4.71
C ASN A 103 -18.75 15.67 -3.78
N TYR A 104 -19.00 14.46 -4.30
CA TYR A 104 -18.99 13.24 -3.49
C TYR A 104 -17.91 12.27 -3.96
N ASN A 105 -17.48 11.41 -3.04
CA ASN A 105 -16.53 10.35 -3.29
C ASN A 105 -17.23 9.00 -3.35
N THR A 106 -16.79 8.14 -4.26
CA THR A 106 -17.24 6.74 -4.35
C THR A 106 -16.21 5.84 -3.66
N THR A 107 -16.69 4.92 -2.82
CA THR A 107 -15.84 3.88 -2.25
C THR A 107 -15.46 2.89 -3.34
N ILE A 108 -14.16 2.70 -3.56
CA ILE A 108 -13.62 1.71 -4.51
C ILE A 108 -13.14 0.44 -3.81
N PHE A 109 -12.78 0.53 -2.53
CA PHE A 109 -12.38 -0.61 -1.73
C PHE A 109 -12.73 -0.40 -0.27
N ASN A 110 -13.32 -1.43 0.36
CA ASN A 110 -13.58 -1.46 1.80
C ASN A 110 -13.43 -2.90 2.28
N PHE A 111 -12.42 -3.15 3.11
CA PHE A 111 -12.06 -4.49 3.54
C PHE A 111 -11.50 -4.50 4.95
N VAL A 112 -11.76 -5.58 5.69
CA VAL A 112 -11.15 -5.88 6.98
C VAL A 112 -10.35 -7.16 6.80
N ASP A 113 -9.03 -7.05 6.96
CA ASP A 113 -8.12 -8.18 7.01
C ASP A 113 -7.92 -8.59 8.46
N GLU A 114 -8.47 -9.73 8.84
CA GLU A 114 -8.40 -10.27 10.20
C GLU A 114 -7.11 -11.08 10.44
N ASP A 115 -6.42 -11.47 9.37
CA ASP A 115 -5.19 -12.26 9.37
C ASP A 115 -3.92 -11.38 9.37
N PHE A 116 -3.90 -10.31 10.16
CA PHE A 116 -2.82 -9.35 10.19
C PHE A 116 -1.96 -9.48 11.45
N ALA A 117 -1.18 -10.55 11.51
CA ALA A 117 -0.18 -10.78 12.55
C ALA A 117 1.24 -10.56 11.99
N PHE A 118 2.09 -9.82 12.72
CA PHE A 118 3.44 -9.50 12.26
C PHE A 118 4.40 -9.22 13.44
N GLU A 119 5.68 -9.45 13.19
CA GLU A 119 6.73 -9.00 14.09
C GLU A 119 7.10 -7.55 13.80
N TYR A 120 7.27 -6.74 14.85
CA TYR A 120 7.70 -5.36 14.76
C TYR A 120 8.65 -4.99 15.90
N VAL A 121 9.78 -4.42 15.53
CA VAL A 121 10.75 -3.80 16.46
C VAL A 121 10.76 -2.31 16.21
N GLU A 122 10.71 -1.52 17.29
CA GLU A 122 10.73 -0.04 17.22
C GLU A 122 11.90 0.45 16.37
N SER A 123 11.62 1.40 15.49
CA SER A 123 12.58 2.00 14.53
C SER A 123 13.15 1.05 13.47
N GLN A 124 12.59 -0.15 13.30
CA GLN A 124 12.96 -1.02 12.19
C GLN A 124 12.50 -0.41 10.86
N PRO A 125 13.39 -0.29 9.85
CA PRO A 125 12.99 0.14 8.52
C PRO A 125 12.00 -0.85 7.89
N LEU A 126 10.96 -0.31 7.25
CA LEU A 126 9.99 -1.11 6.52
C LEU A 126 10.46 -1.29 5.08
N ASP A 127 11.33 -2.28 4.86
CA ASP A 127 11.85 -2.61 3.55
C ASP A 127 10.93 -3.59 2.83
N PHE A 128 10.76 -3.39 1.53
CA PHE A 128 9.96 -4.25 0.67
C PHE A 128 10.66 -4.50 -0.67
N ASN A 129 10.64 -5.76 -1.08
CA ASN A 129 11.10 -6.22 -2.39
C ASN A 129 10.01 -7.07 -3.04
N GLU A 130 9.63 -6.76 -4.27
CA GLU A 130 8.56 -7.45 -5.00
C GLU A 130 8.85 -8.94 -5.25
N ASN A 131 10.11 -9.34 -5.27
CA ASN A 131 10.54 -10.70 -5.61
C ASN A 131 10.82 -11.60 -4.40
N SER A 132 10.62 -11.10 -3.18
CA SER A 132 10.90 -11.88 -1.98
C SER A 132 10.01 -11.51 -0.82
N TYR A 133 9.58 -12.52 -0.06
CA TYR A 133 8.89 -12.31 1.21
C TYR A 133 9.89 -11.86 2.29
N GLY A 134 9.75 -10.64 2.77
CA GLY A 134 10.62 -10.09 3.82
C GLY A 134 9.98 -10.14 5.21
N SER A 135 8.81 -9.57 5.37
CA SER A 135 8.02 -9.60 6.60
C SER A 135 6.52 -9.56 6.27
N ASN A 136 5.69 -10.08 7.17
CA ASN A 136 4.24 -10.05 6.96
C ASN A 136 3.70 -8.61 6.94
N LEU A 137 4.24 -7.71 7.76
CA LEU A 137 3.86 -6.31 7.78
C LEU A 137 4.04 -5.66 6.40
N THR A 138 5.27 -5.69 5.86
CA THR A 138 5.58 -5.00 4.60
C THR A 138 4.95 -5.68 3.39
N SER A 139 4.87 -7.02 3.39
CA SER A 139 4.24 -7.77 2.31
C SER A 139 2.73 -7.52 2.26
N THR A 140 2.05 -7.46 3.41
CA THR A 140 0.61 -7.16 3.48
C THR A 140 0.31 -5.72 3.03
N LEU A 141 1.08 -4.75 3.52
CA LEU A 141 0.90 -3.35 3.12
C LEU A 141 1.15 -3.16 1.62
N ALA A 142 2.20 -3.77 1.07
CA ALA A 142 2.52 -3.72 -0.35
C ALA A 142 1.46 -4.43 -1.20
N PHE A 143 0.95 -5.59 -0.76
CA PHE A 143 -0.16 -6.27 -1.41
C PHE A 143 -1.36 -5.35 -1.57
N TYR A 144 -1.79 -4.68 -0.49
CA TYR A 144 -2.91 -3.76 -0.55
C TYR A 144 -2.61 -2.52 -1.38
N ALA A 145 -1.38 -2.00 -1.36
CA ALA A 145 -1.00 -0.88 -2.22
C ALA A 145 -1.20 -1.25 -3.70
N TYR A 146 -0.65 -2.37 -4.16
CA TYR A 146 -0.80 -2.80 -5.55
C TYR A 146 -2.24 -3.24 -5.88
N TYR A 147 -2.94 -3.87 -4.96
CA TYR A 147 -4.35 -4.23 -5.15
C TYR A 147 -5.23 -2.99 -5.36
N ILE A 148 -5.06 -1.95 -4.54
CA ILE A 148 -5.79 -0.68 -4.63
C ILE A 148 -5.43 0.05 -5.92
N LEU A 149 -4.15 0.08 -6.31
CA LEU A 149 -3.72 0.63 -7.60
C LEU A 149 -4.40 -0.11 -8.76
N GLY A 150 -4.49 -1.43 -8.68
CA GLY A 150 -5.22 -2.22 -9.67
C GLY A 150 -6.67 -1.80 -9.81
N LEU A 151 -7.40 -1.70 -8.70
CA LEU A 151 -8.78 -1.22 -8.68
C LEU A 151 -8.92 0.21 -9.21
N TYR A 152 -8.01 1.09 -8.81
CA TYR A 152 -8.02 2.48 -9.25
C TYR A 152 -7.81 2.60 -10.77
N PHE A 153 -6.82 1.90 -11.32
CA PHE A 153 -6.52 1.96 -12.75
C PHE A 153 -7.53 1.21 -13.62
N ASP A 154 -8.23 0.20 -13.12
CA ASP A 154 -9.37 -0.42 -13.81
C ASP A 154 -10.50 0.59 -14.07
N THR A 155 -10.61 1.65 -13.27
CA THR A 155 -11.63 2.68 -13.50
C THR A 155 -11.32 3.61 -14.69
N PHE A 156 -10.12 3.60 -15.22
CA PHE A 156 -9.72 4.46 -16.36
C PHE A 156 -9.75 3.72 -17.71
N GLY A 157 -9.69 2.41 -17.70
CA GLY A 157 -9.69 1.62 -18.92
C GLY A 157 -9.83 0.15 -18.67
N LEU A 158 -10.31 -0.56 -19.68
CA LEU A 158 -10.52 -2.00 -19.61
C LEU A 158 -9.21 -2.72 -19.26
N TYR A 159 -9.19 -3.42 -18.13
CA TYR A 159 -8.04 -4.13 -17.60
C TYR A 159 -6.82 -3.23 -17.30
N GLY A 160 -7.05 -1.94 -17.03
CA GLY A 160 -5.98 -0.99 -16.68
C GLY A 160 -5.21 -1.37 -15.43
N GLY A 161 -5.83 -2.14 -14.53
CA GLY A 161 -5.24 -2.66 -13.30
C GLY A 161 -4.33 -3.89 -13.45
N ASP A 162 -4.32 -4.55 -14.63
CA ASP A 162 -3.56 -5.81 -14.84
C ASP A 162 -2.08 -5.74 -14.42
N PRO A 163 -1.32 -4.65 -14.71
CA PRO A 163 0.07 -4.55 -14.28
C PRO A 163 0.24 -4.61 -12.76
N PHE A 164 -0.69 -4.01 -12.02
CA PHE A 164 -0.65 -3.94 -10.56
C PHE A 164 -1.10 -5.25 -9.91
N TYR A 165 -2.15 -5.87 -10.42
CA TYR A 165 -2.58 -7.20 -9.96
C TYR A 165 -1.51 -8.27 -10.21
N LYS A 166 -0.71 -8.13 -11.27
CA LYS A 166 0.43 -9.02 -11.49
C LYS A 166 1.46 -8.92 -10.37
N VAL A 167 1.71 -7.71 -9.84
CA VAL A 167 2.62 -7.52 -8.70
C VAL A 167 1.99 -8.06 -7.43
N SER A 168 0.69 -7.81 -7.17
CA SER A 168 0.00 -8.39 -6.01
C SER A 168 0.01 -9.92 -6.05
N ASP A 169 -0.12 -10.53 -7.23
CA ASP A 169 -0.01 -11.98 -7.43
C ASP A 169 1.39 -12.48 -7.08
N GLN A 170 2.43 -11.80 -7.53
CA GLN A 170 3.81 -12.13 -7.20
C GLN A 170 4.07 -12.07 -5.68
N ILE A 171 3.47 -11.11 -4.97
CA ILE A 171 3.55 -11.02 -3.51
C ILE A 171 2.87 -12.22 -2.86
N VAL A 172 1.66 -12.58 -3.30
CA VAL A 172 0.93 -13.77 -2.80
C VAL A 172 1.74 -15.04 -3.03
N LEU A 173 2.33 -15.20 -4.23
CA LEU A 173 3.16 -16.36 -4.56
C LEU A 173 4.41 -16.43 -3.67
N SER A 174 5.09 -15.32 -3.43
CA SER A 174 6.28 -15.30 -2.57
C SER A 174 5.95 -15.59 -1.10
N ALA A 175 4.72 -15.27 -0.66
CA ALA A 175 4.25 -15.47 0.70
C ALA A 175 3.65 -16.88 0.96
N GLN A 176 3.58 -17.78 -0.06
CA GLN A 176 3.03 -19.13 0.12
C GLN A 176 3.77 -19.98 1.17
N SER A 177 5.04 -19.71 1.40
CA SER A 177 5.86 -20.38 2.42
C SER A 177 5.82 -19.69 3.79
N ALA A 178 5.14 -18.54 3.91
CA ALA A 178 5.00 -17.83 5.17
C ALA A 178 4.24 -18.66 6.22
N MET A 179 4.58 -18.46 7.49
CA MET A 179 3.85 -19.09 8.61
C MET A 179 2.56 -18.34 8.94
N GLU A 180 2.52 -17.05 8.64
CA GLU A 180 1.39 -16.16 8.90
C GLU A 180 0.22 -16.48 7.97
N SER A 181 -0.99 -16.39 8.51
CA SER A 181 -2.25 -16.66 7.79
C SER A 181 -2.58 -15.56 6.77
N GLY A 182 -3.55 -15.88 5.91
CA GLY A 182 -4.13 -14.95 4.96
C GLY A 182 -3.52 -15.01 3.55
N TRP A 183 -2.48 -15.83 3.32
CA TRP A 183 -1.80 -15.95 2.04
C TRP A 183 -2.18 -17.23 1.27
N LYS A 184 -2.85 -18.16 1.90
CA LYS A 184 -3.16 -19.48 1.32
C LYS A 184 -4.67 -19.68 1.19
N ALA A 185 -5.08 -20.45 0.18
CA ALA A 185 -6.49 -20.71 -0.11
C ALA A 185 -7.25 -21.40 1.05
N PHE A 186 -6.53 -22.14 1.89
CA PHE A 186 -7.11 -22.92 2.99
C PHE A 186 -7.06 -22.22 4.36
N ASP A 187 -6.42 -21.04 4.44
CA ASP A 187 -6.35 -20.28 5.70
C ASP A 187 -7.74 -19.74 6.08
N ASP A 188 -8.41 -19.11 5.12
CA ASP A 188 -9.78 -18.61 5.21
C ASP A 188 -10.35 -18.42 3.80
N ASN A 189 -11.66 -18.28 3.69
CA ASN A 189 -12.36 -17.99 2.43
C ASN A 189 -12.43 -16.47 2.11
N LYS A 190 -11.96 -15.61 3.00
CA LYS A 190 -11.99 -14.14 2.89
C LYS A 190 -10.65 -13.53 3.28
N ASN A 191 -9.64 -13.78 2.47
CA ASN A 191 -8.26 -13.36 2.73
C ASN A 191 -7.58 -12.78 1.48
N ARG A 192 -6.30 -12.42 1.59
CA ARG A 192 -5.47 -11.84 0.51
C ARG A 192 -5.35 -12.78 -0.69
N TYR A 193 -5.25 -14.09 -0.47
CA TYR A 193 -5.23 -15.07 -1.56
C TYR A 193 -6.49 -14.95 -2.43
N TRP A 194 -7.67 -14.98 -1.84
CA TRP A 194 -8.94 -14.94 -2.59
C TRP A 194 -9.21 -13.56 -3.19
N LEU A 195 -8.80 -12.48 -2.54
CA LEU A 195 -8.85 -11.16 -3.15
C LEU A 195 -8.05 -11.12 -4.45
N ASN A 196 -6.81 -11.65 -4.41
CA ASN A 196 -5.94 -11.69 -5.59
C ASN A 196 -6.52 -12.61 -6.68
N GLU A 197 -6.94 -13.82 -6.32
CA GLU A 197 -7.52 -14.82 -7.23
C GLU A 197 -8.73 -14.24 -7.99
N ASN A 198 -9.60 -13.48 -7.33
CA ASN A 198 -10.75 -12.85 -7.97
C ASN A 198 -10.37 -11.83 -9.05
N MET A 199 -9.18 -11.24 -8.99
CA MET A 199 -8.73 -10.25 -9.97
C MET A 199 -7.82 -10.83 -11.05
N THR A 200 -7.08 -11.88 -10.75
CA THR A 200 -6.07 -12.45 -11.64
C THR A 200 -6.57 -13.65 -12.43
N ASN A 201 -7.52 -14.43 -11.87
CA ASN A 201 -8.04 -15.62 -12.54
C ASN A 201 -8.88 -15.25 -13.77
N ALA A 202 -8.54 -15.88 -14.88
CA ALA A 202 -9.20 -15.66 -16.16
C ALA A 202 -10.73 -15.91 -16.15
N ALA A 203 -11.20 -16.80 -15.27
CA ALA A 203 -12.64 -17.11 -15.13
C ALA A 203 -13.44 -15.91 -14.57
N TYR A 204 -12.82 -15.06 -13.75
CA TYR A 204 -13.46 -13.88 -13.15
C TYR A 204 -13.17 -12.58 -13.90
N LYS A 205 -12.30 -12.62 -14.90
CA LYS A 205 -11.94 -11.45 -15.71
C LYS A 205 -13.14 -10.67 -16.28
N PRO A 206 -14.24 -11.30 -16.73
CA PRO A 206 -15.43 -10.57 -17.20
C PRO A 206 -16.11 -9.67 -16.16
N VAL A 207 -15.89 -9.90 -14.85
CA VAL A 207 -16.46 -9.07 -13.77
C VAL A 207 -15.80 -7.70 -13.70
N ARG A 208 -14.61 -7.53 -14.31
CA ARG A 208 -13.84 -6.28 -14.39
C ARG A 208 -14.14 -5.42 -15.64
N GLN A 209 -15.21 -5.72 -16.36
CA GLN A 209 -15.62 -4.99 -17.58
C GLN A 209 -16.56 -3.84 -17.28
#